data_88d04ad8120e61827a2574bbc668ca2b
#
_entry.id   88d04ad8120e61827a2574bbc668ca2b
#
_cell.length_a   1.000
_cell.length_b   1.000
_cell.length_c   1.000
_cell.angle_alpha   90.00
_cell.angle_beta   90.00
_cell.angle_gamma   90.00
#
_symmetry.space_group_name_H-M   'P 1'
#
loop_
_entity.id
_entity.type
_entity.pdbx_description
1 polymer ?
#
loop_
_entity_poly.entity_id
_entity_poly.type
_entity_poly.pdbx_seq_one_letter_code
_entity_poly.pdbx_strand_id
1 'polypeptide(L)'
;YGLGGPFRWTQTRLLAVNRDGSDLKTDLVMSSGDIRGLSREHVPQLQDRVIGKIPGDSRSVLIALDLKTPTYPDVYKLDVYTGQRELIEGSTYGIRSWMADRQGVVRLGTAVEGTIVHILVKPAGQDRWQTLRKYDALREPELIPLGFDEDPNVLFVRQPLDGRAAVYSLN
;
A
#
# COMPACT_ATOMS: atom_id res chain seq x y z
N TYR A 1 29.94 -19.40 -19.58
CA TYR A 1 30.61 -18.20 -19.02
C TYR A 1 29.55 -17.42 -18.25
N GLY A 2 29.42 -17.71 -16.92
CA GLY A 2 28.49 -17.03 -16.06
C GLY A 2 29.10 -15.74 -15.54
N LEU A 3 28.60 -14.59 -15.98
CA LEU A 3 28.81 -13.31 -15.33
C LEU A 3 27.79 -13.16 -14.18
N GLY A 4 27.95 -13.97 -13.13
CA GLY A 4 27.21 -13.82 -11.88
C GLY A 4 27.87 -12.77 -11.00
N GLY A 5 27.61 -11.50 -11.25
CA GLY A 5 27.87 -10.46 -10.24
C GLY A 5 26.94 -10.65 -9.04
N PRO A 6 27.32 -10.22 -7.83
CA PRO A 6 26.47 -10.36 -6.65
C PRO A 6 25.18 -9.54 -6.86
N PHE A 7 24.05 -10.23 -6.94
CA PHE A 7 22.75 -9.56 -6.93
C PHE A 7 22.59 -8.85 -5.58
N ARG A 8 22.52 -7.52 -5.60
CA ARG A 8 22.19 -6.75 -4.40
C ARG A 8 20.68 -6.69 -4.27
N TRP A 9 20.18 -7.27 -3.21
CA TRP A 9 18.78 -7.14 -2.80
C TRP A 9 18.63 -5.91 -1.91
N THR A 10 17.63 -5.08 -2.18
CA THR A 10 17.16 -4.09 -1.22
C THR A 10 15.89 -4.63 -0.59
N GLN A 11 15.89 -4.81 0.72
CA GLN A 11 14.72 -5.17 1.50
C GLN A 11 14.45 -4.05 2.49
N THR A 12 13.21 -3.60 2.54
CA THR A 12 12.77 -2.64 3.56
C THR A 12 12.11 -3.37 4.73
N ARG A 13 12.16 -2.78 5.92
CA ARG A 13 11.52 -3.31 7.13
C ARG A 13 10.86 -2.19 7.90
N LEU A 14 9.71 -2.49 8.50
CA LEU A 14 9.07 -1.62 9.46
C LEU A 14 9.63 -1.92 10.84
N LEU A 15 10.09 -0.88 11.52
CA LEU A 15 10.57 -0.93 12.90
C LEU A 15 9.56 -0.25 13.82
N ALA A 16 9.41 -0.73 15.03
CA ALA A 16 8.68 -0.04 16.09
C ALA A 16 9.57 0.16 17.30
N VAL A 17 9.47 1.31 17.92
CA VAL A 17 10.21 1.66 19.13
C VAL A 17 9.33 2.55 20.01
N ASN A 18 9.41 2.39 21.32
CA ASN A 18 8.74 3.28 22.26
C ASN A 18 9.29 4.70 22.15
N ARG A 19 8.50 5.69 22.52
CA ARG A 19 8.88 7.11 22.45
C ARG A 19 10.14 7.45 23.28
N ASP A 20 10.41 6.68 24.32
CA ASP A 20 11.62 6.81 25.16
C ASP A 20 12.84 6.04 24.61
N GLY A 21 12.71 5.43 23.43
CA GLY A 21 13.74 4.64 22.78
C GLY A 21 13.82 3.18 23.25
N SER A 22 12.99 2.75 24.17
CA SER A 22 12.94 1.37 24.66
C SER A 22 12.17 0.46 23.70
N ASP A 23 12.29 -0.86 23.90
CA ASP A 23 11.52 -1.92 23.20
C ASP A 23 11.57 -1.81 21.66
N LEU A 24 12.78 -1.65 21.11
CA LEU A 24 12.97 -1.66 19.64
C LEU A 24 12.60 -3.04 19.08
N LYS A 25 11.58 -3.08 18.21
CA LYS A 25 11.15 -4.25 17.45
C LYS A 25 11.63 -4.15 16.00
N THR A 26 12.47 -5.07 15.59
CA THR A 26 13.05 -5.14 14.23
C THR A 26 12.33 -6.14 13.33
N ASP A 27 11.57 -7.07 13.91
CA ASP A 27 10.88 -8.16 13.23
C ASP A 27 9.36 -8.01 13.31
N LEU A 28 8.87 -6.75 13.31
CA LEU A 28 7.46 -6.43 13.55
C LEU A 28 6.54 -7.02 12.49
N VAL A 29 6.95 -6.95 11.22
CA VAL A 29 6.13 -7.41 10.09
C VAL A 29 6.33 -8.88 9.81
N MET A 30 7.57 -9.35 9.90
CA MET A 30 7.91 -10.76 9.65
C MET A 30 8.98 -11.23 10.64
N SER A 31 8.62 -12.18 11.45
CA SER A 31 9.57 -12.87 12.32
C SER A 31 10.40 -13.90 11.55
N SER A 32 11.51 -14.34 12.14
CA SER A 32 12.30 -15.47 11.59
C SER A 32 11.48 -16.77 11.48
N GLY A 33 10.39 -16.90 12.25
CA GLY A 33 9.44 -18.02 12.15
C GLY A 33 8.56 -17.91 10.90
N ASP A 34 8.05 -16.72 10.60
CA ASP A 34 7.28 -16.45 9.39
C ASP A 34 8.10 -16.76 8.14
N ILE A 35 9.35 -16.27 8.11
CA ILE A 35 10.26 -16.48 6.96
C ILE A 35 10.54 -17.98 6.74
N ARG A 36 10.64 -18.78 7.80
CA ARG A 36 10.82 -20.23 7.68
C ARG A 36 9.59 -20.97 7.21
N GLY A 37 8.39 -20.44 7.49
CA GLY A 37 7.10 -21.00 7.07
C GLY A 37 6.70 -20.63 5.64
N LEU A 38 7.30 -19.58 5.06
CA LEU A 38 7.10 -19.23 3.65
C LEU A 38 7.86 -20.22 2.75
N SER A 39 7.28 -20.52 1.60
CA SER A 39 8.07 -21.19 0.55
C SER A 39 9.31 -20.34 0.28
N ARG A 40 10.47 -20.98 0.03
CA ARG A 40 11.73 -20.26 -0.24
C ARG A 40 11.66 -19.31 -1.44
N GLU A 41 10.56 -19.31 -2.16
CA GLU A 41 10.35 -18.61 -3.41
C GLU A 41 9.86 -17.17 -3.23
N HIS A 42 9.26 -16.82 -2.09
CA HIS A 42 8.76 -15.47 -1.90
C HIS A 42 8.86 -14.96 -0.47
N VAL A 43 9.74 -13.99 -0.28
CA VAL A 43 9.82 -13.14 0.91
C VAL A 43 9.48 -11.73 0.48
N PRO A 44 8.47 -11.06 1.06
CA PRO A 44 8.16 -9.67 0.74
C PRO A 44 9.39 -8.79 0.80
N GLN A 45 9.67 -8.12 -0.30
CA GLN A 45 10.82 -7.22 -0.41
C GLN A 45 10.55 -5.90 0.30
N LEU A 46 9.31 -5.40 0.22
CA LEU A 46 8.88 -4.14 0.81
C LEU A 46 7.96 -4.43 2.00
N GLN A 47 8.47 -4.23 3.20
CA GLN A 47 7.76 -4.51 4.45
C GLN A 47 7.46 -3.22 5.26
N ASP A 48 7.56 -2.06 4.65
CA ASP A 48 7.43 -0.75 5.28
C ASP A 48 6.27 0.10 4.72
N ARG A 49 5.41 -0.46 3.87
CA ARG A 49 4.33 0.27 3.22
C ARG A 49 3.14 0.49 4.15
N VAL A 50 3.30 1.38 5.12
CA VAL A 50 2.18 1.86 5.93
C VAL A 50 1.29 2.76 5.05
N ILE A 51 0.02 2.39 4.89
CA ILE A 51 -0.94 3.10 4.03
C ILE A 51 -1.94 3.95 4.80
N GLY A 52 -2.00 3.80 6.12
CA GLY A 52 -2.90 4.60 6.95
C GLY A 52 -2.81 4.27 8.43
N LYS A 53 -3.41 5.16 9.22
CA LYS A 53 -3.70 4.95 10.64
C LYS A 53 -5.19 4.72 10.81
N ILE A 54 -5.58 4.07 11.90
CA ILE A 54 -6.98 3.83 12.26
C ILE A 54 -7.34 4.80 13.39
N PRO A 55 -8.22 5.79 13.18
CA PRO A 55 -8.61 6.73 14.22
C PRO A 55 -9.14 6.01 15.47
N GLY A 56 -8.67 6.44 16.64
CA GLY A 56 -9.03 5.81 17.93
C GLY A 56 -8.30 4.51 18.23
N ASP A 57 -7.56 3.92 17.30
CA ASP A 57 -6.71 2.75 17.52
C ASP A 57 -5.24 3.15 17.56
N SER A 58 -4.68 3.30 18.76
CA SER A 58 -3.27 3.64 18.94
C SER A 58 -2.32 2.43 18.84
N ARG A 59 -2.88 1.23 18.66
CA ARG A 59 -2.11 -0.01 18.62
C ARG A 59 -1.83 -0.50 17.22
N SER A 60 -2.62 -0.05 16.23
CA SER A 60 -2.58 -0.65 14.91
C SER A 60 -2.34 0.37 13.80
N VAL A 61 -1.76 -0.12 12.72
CA VAL A 61 -1.63 0.59 11.46
C VAL A 61 -2.12 -0.29 10.31
N LEU A 62 -2.50 0.33 9.21
CA LEU A 62 -2.76 -0.39 7.95
C LEU A 62 -1.47 -0.48 7.16
N ILE A 63 -1.13 -1.69 6.74
CA ILE A 63 0.09 -1.99 5.99
C ILE A 63 -0.22 -2.84 4.75
N ALA A 64 0.44 -2.54 3.65
CA ALA A 64 0.34 -3.32 2.41
C ALA A 64 1.51 -4.30 2.30
N LEU A 65 1.23 -5.60 2.18
CA LEU A 65 2.22 -6.68 2.12
C LEU A 65 1.86 -7.70 1.06
N ASP A 66 2.82 -8.05 0.22
CA ASP A 66 2.67 -9.04 -0.84
C ASP A 66 3.03 -10.48 -0.38
N LEU A 67 2.43 -10.92 0.72
CA LEU A 67 2.70 -12.22 1.34
C LEU A 67 2.27 -13.41 0.48
N LYS A 68 1.17 -13.26 -0.26
CA LYS A 68 0.59 -14.35 -1.07
C LYS A 68 1.08 -14.33 -2.50
N THR A 69 1.06 -13.17 -3.11
CA THR A 69 1.38 -13.02 -4.54
C THR A 69 2.39 -11.90 -4.71
N PRO A 70 3.60 -12.21 -5.21
CA PRO A 70 4.65 -11.21 -5.44
C PRO A 70 4.12 -10.00 -6.21
N THR A 71 4.45 -8.80 -5.78
CA THR A 71 4.09 -7.51 -6.37
C THR A 71 2.61 -7.09 -6.24
N TYR A 72 1.74 -7.96 -5.73
CA TYR A 72 0.31 -7.67 -5.51
C TYR A 72 -0.01 -7.73 -4.01
N PRO A 73 0.20 -6.63 -3.29
CA PRO A 73 0.04 -6.63 -1.83
C PRO A 73 -1.43 -6.68 -1.41
N ASP A 74 -1.71 -7.50 -0.42
CA ASP A 74 -2.93 -7.41 0.39
C ASP A 74 -2.75 -6.33 1.45
N VAL A 75 -3.85 -5.82 2.00
CA VAL A 75 -3.84 -4.88 3.13
C VAL A 75 -4.12 -5.60 4.42
N TYR A 76 -3.27 -5.37 5.40
CA TYR A 76 -3.41 -5.92 6.74
C TYR A 76 -3.50 -4.80 7.78
N LYS A 77 -4.30 -5.06 8.82
CA LYS A 77 -4.21 -4.34 10.09
C LYS A 77 -3.10 -5.00 10.91
N LEU A 78 -2.07 -4.25 11.25
CA LEU A 78 -0.89 -4.70 11.98
C LEU A 78 -0.91 -4.10 13.39
N ASP A 79 -0.92 -4.93 14.43
CA ASP A 79 -0.67 -4.51 15.81
C ASP A 79 0.83 -4.22 15.99
N VAL A 80 1.18 -2.96 16.30
CA VAL A 80 2.59 -2.53 16.39
C VAL A 80 3.31 -3.02 17.64
N TYR A 81 2.60 -3.59 18.61
CA TYR A 81 3.19 -4.17 19.82
C TYR A 81 3.45 -5.67 19.69
N THR A 82 2.58 -6.39 18.98
CA THR A 82 2.64 -7.85 18.90
C THR A 82 3.08 -8.38 17.54
N GLY A 83 2.96 -7.57 16.48
CA GLY A 83 3.18 -8.01 15.10
C GLY A 83 2.04 -8.86 14.53
N GLN A 84 0.94 -9.03 15.27
CA GLN A 84 -0.24 -9.75 14.77
C GLN A 84 -0.88 -8.99 13.61
N ARG A 85 -1.31 -9.76 12.60
CA ARG A 85 -1.88 -9.23 11.36
C ARG A 85 -3.27 -9.79 11.12
N GLU A 86 -4.18 -8.92 10.75
CA GLU A 86 -5.53 -9.25 10.30
C GLU A 86 -5.69 -8.79 8.85
N LEU A 87 -6.15 -9.66 7.95
CA LEU A 87 -6.42 -9.31 6.57
C LEU A 87 -7.65 -8.39 6.49
N ILE A 88 -7.47 -7.20 5.94
CA ILE A 88 -8.53 -6.19 5.75
C ILE A 88 -9.03 -6.15 4.32
N GLU A 89 -8.11 -6.17 3.33
CA GLU A 89 -8.46 -6.11 1.92
C GLU A 89 -7.52 -7.00 1.11
N GLY A 90 -8.07 -7.89 0.28
CA GLY A 90 -7.30 -8.76 -0.59
C GLY A 90 -6.99 -8.09 -1.93
N SER A 91 -5.80 -8.36 -2.48
CA SER A 91 -5.43 -7.86 -3.80
C SER A 91 -6.18 -8.61 -4.90
N THR A 92 -7.41 -8.17 -5.17
CA THR A 92 -8.16 -8.48 -6.36
C THR A 92 -7.79 -7.48 -7.46
N TYR A 93 -8.08 -7.75 -8.72
CA TYR A 93 -7.84 -6.86 -9.87
C TYR A 93 -6.38 -6.47 -10.16
N GLY A 94 -5.40 -7.19 -9.61
CA GLY A 94 -3.98 -6.88 -9.87
C GLY A 94 -3.51 -5.56 -9.25
N ILE A 95 -4.08 -5.17 -8.11
CA ILE A 95 -3.73 -3.93 -7.43
C ILE A 95 -2.31 -4.01 -6.89
N ARG A 96 -1.50 -2.98 -7.17
CA ARG A 96 -0.10 -2.85 -6.76
C ARG A 96 0.12 -1.84 -5.63
N SER A 97 -0.80 -0.91 -5.45
CA SER A 97 -0.74 0.06 -4.37
C SER A 97 -2.13 0.39 -3.84
N TRP A 98 -2.17 0.71 -2.56
CA TRP A 98 -3.38 0.98 -1.82
C TRP A 98 -3.30 2.33 -1.11
N MET A 99 -4.45 2.92 -0.85
CA MET A 99 -4.59 4.11 -0.03
C MET A 99 -5.82 3.99 0.86
N ALA A 100 -5.66 4.34 2.12
CA ALA A 100 -6.77 4.47 3.07
C ALA A 100 -7.21 5.92 3.17
N ASP A 101 -8.47 6.12 3.55
CA ASP A 101 -9.01 7.42 3.92
C ASP A 101 -8.58 7.82 5.34
N ARG A 102 -9.02 8.99 5.79
CA ARG A 102 -8.73 9.50 7.14
C ARG A 102 -9.45 8.76 8.25
N GLN A 103 -10.48 7.97 7.92
CA GLN A 103 -11.19 7.09 8.83
C GLN A 103 -10.51 5.72 8.97
N GLY A 104 -9.42 5.47 8.23
CA GLY A 104 -8.70 4.21 8.24
C GLY A 104 -9.39 3.12 7.41
N VAL A 105 -10.21 3.49 6.43
CA VAL A 105 -10.86 2.56 5.51
C VAL A 105 -10.09 2.54 4.19
N VAL A 106 -9.77 1.36 3.67
CA VAL A 106 -9.11 1.20 2.36
C VAL A 106 -10.09 1.58 1.25
N ARG A 107 -9.81 2.67 0.53
CA ARG A 107 -10.74 3.22 -0.48
C ARG A 107 -10.16 3.39 -1.86
N LEU A 108 -8.86 3.28 -2.04
CA LEU A 108 -8.25 3.42 -3.36
C LEU A 108 -7.24 2.32 -3.58
N GLY A 109 -7.29 1.76 -4.79
CA GLY A 109 -6.32 0.82 -5.31
C GLY A 109 -5.84 1.24 -6.70
N THR A 110 -4.55 1.09 -6.96
CA THR A 110 -3.97 1.32 -8.29
C THR A 110 -3.47 0.00 -8.86
N ALA A 111 -4.00 -0.39 -10.01
CA ALA A 111 -3.57 -1.54 -10.78
C ALA A 111 -2.88 -1.10 -12.06
N VAL A 112 -1.92 -1.90 -12.55
CA VAL A 112 -1.20 -1.63 -13.79
C VAL A 112 -1.14 -2.90 -14.62
N GLU A 113 -1.66 -2.80 -15.85
CA GLU A 113 -1.64 -3.86 -16.86
C GLU A 113 -0.92 -3.35 -18.11
N GLY A 114 0.30 -3.81 -18.33
CA GLY A 114 1.16 -3.24 -19.38
C GLY A 114 1.42 -1.75 -19.13
N THR A 115 0.95 -0.91 -20.06
CA THR A 115 1.02 0.57 -19.95
C THR A 115 -0.26 1.19 -19.37
N ILE A 116 -1.30 0.38 -19.17
CA ILE A 116 -2.60 0.85 -18.71
C ILE A 116 -2.64 0.90 -17.20
N VAL A 117 -2.95 2.06 -16.67
CA VAL A 117 -3.16 2.30 -15.25
C VAL A 117 -4.66 2.36 -14.96
N HIS A 118 -5.10 1.60 -13.97
CA HIS A 118 -6.45 1.64 -13.44
C HIS A 118 -6.42 2.20 -12.02
N ILE A 119 -7.13 3.29 -11.79
CA ILE A 119 -7.37 3.81 -10.45
C ILE A 119 -8.79 3.38 -10.06
N LEU A 120 -8.86 2.56 -9.03
CA LEU A 120 -10.10 2.01 -8.50
C LEU A 120 -10.41 2.70 -7.17
N VAL A 121 -11.69 3.01 -6.95
CA VAL A 121 -12.16 3.58 -5.68
C VAL A 121 -13.33 2.77 -5.13
N LYS A 122 -13.46 2.79 -3.82
CA LYS A 122 -14.61 2.27 -3.09
C LYS A 122 -15.29 3.46 -2.38
N PRO A 123 -16.38 4.02 -2.94
CA PRO A 123 -17.06 5.17 -2.37
C PRO A 123 -17.57 4.93 -0.95
N ALA A 124 -17.75 5.97 -0.17
CA ALA A 124 -18.29 5.85 1.18
C ALA A 124 -19.67 5.22 1.16
N GLY A 125 -19.91 4.28 2.08
CA GLY A 125 -21.18 3.53 2.16
C GLY A 125 -21.37 2.45 1.08
N GLN A 126 -20.35 2.19 0.25
CA GLN A 126 -20.39 1.13 -0.76
C GLN A 126 -19.27 0.11 -0.53
N ASP A 127 -19.57 -1.16 -0.81
CA ASP A 127 -18.60 -2.27 -0.69
C ASP A 127 -18.04 -2.72 -2.05
N ARG A 128 -18.36 -2.00 -3.13
CA ARG A 128 -17.93 -2.35 -4.48
C ARG A 128 -16.88 -1.39 -4.99
N TRP A 129 -15.83 -1.96 -5.58
CA TRP A 129 -14.81 -1.22 -6.30
C TRP A 129 -15.35 -0.71 -7.63
N GLN A 130 -15.05 0.55 -7.95
CA GLN A 130 -15.42 1.22 -9.18
C GLN A 130 -14.17 1.82 -9.83
N THR A 131 -14.14 1.86 -11.17
CA THR A 131 -13.05 2.54 -11.87
C THR A 131 -13.28 4.04 -11.82
N LEU A 132 -12.40 4.75 -11.10
CA LEU A 132 -12.35 6.21 -11.11
C LEU A 132 -11.71 6.72 -12.40
N ARG A 133 -10.56 6.14 -12.78
CA ARG A 133 -9.80 6.52 -13.97
C ARG A 133 -9.12 5.31 -14.56
N LYS A 134 -9.08 5.28 -15.90
CA LYS A 134 -8.24 4.37 -16.69
C LYS A 134 -7.49 5.21 -17.71
N TYR A 135 -6.18 5.04 -17.83
CA TYR A 135 -5.36 5.78 -18.80
C TYR A 135 -4.11 5.00 -19.21
N ASP A 136 -3.57 5.35 -20.38
CA ASP A 136 -2.30 4.82 -20.87
C ASP A 136 -1.15 5.73 -20.39
N ALA A 137 -0.29 5.22 -19.50
CA ALA A 137 0.80 5.97 -18.89
C ALA A 137 1.84 6.51 -19.89
N LEU A 138 1.90 5.96 -21.11
CA LEU A 138 2.82 6.44 -22.15
C LEU A 138 2.19 7.52 -23.05
N ARG A 139 0.87 7.70 -23.03
CA ARG A 139 0.14 8.55 -23.98
C ARG A 139 -0.69 9.63 -23.30
N GLU A 140 -1.05 9.45 -22.07
CA GLU A 140 -1.93 10.34 -21.33
C GLU A 140 -1.23 10.93 -20.09
N PRO A 141 -1.64 12.12 -19.64
CA PRO A 141 -1.14 12.69 -18.40
C PRO A 141 -1.42 11.77 -17.21
N GLU A 142 -0.40 11.57 -16.40
CA GLU A 142 -0.52 10.80 -15.16
C GLU A 142 -1.47 11.50 -14.18
N LEU A 143 -2.34 10.72 -13.53
CA LEU A 143 -3.13 11.15 -12.39
C LEU A 143 -2.59 10.44 -11.15
N ILE A 144 -2.05 11.23 -10.21
CA ILE A 144 -1.46 10.72 -8.97
C ILE A 144 -2.39 11.01 -7.80
N PRO A 145 -3.00 10.00 -7.18
CA PRO A 145 -3.74 10.16 -5.93
C PRO A 145 -2.81 10.64 -4.82
N LEU A 146 -3.23 11.67 -4.06
CA LEU A 146 -2.45 12.27 -2.97
C LEU A 146 -3.01 11.90 -1.60
N GLY A 147 -4.33 11.79 -1.48
CA GLY A 147 -5.01 11.48 -0.21
C GLY A 147 -6.47 11.90 -0.23
N PHE A 148 -7.22 11.34 0.70
CA PHE A 148 -8.62 11.72 0.92
C PHE A 148 -8.73 12.92 1.86
N ASP A 149 -9.79 13.70 1.70
CA ASP A 149 -10.21 14.74 2.63
C ASP A 149 -10.82 14.09 3.90
N GLU A 150 -11.34 14.92 4.80
CA GLU A 150 -12.20 14.47 5.91
C GLU A 150 -13.49 13.84 5.38
N ASP A 151 -14.04 14.39 4.30
CA ASP A 151 -15.06 13.71 3.50
C ASP A 151 -14.41 12.61 2.66
N PRO A 152 -14.71 11.33 2.93
CA PRO A 152 -14.11 10.20 2.22
C PRO A 152 -14.52 10.09 0.75
N ASN A 153 -15.46 10.91 0.27
CA ASN A 153 -15.80 10.99 -1.16
C ASN A 153 -14.96 12.03 -1.90
N VAL A 154 -14.18 12.85 -1.19
CA VAL A 154 -13.29 13.84 -1.80
C VAL A 154 -11.86 13.31 -1.82
N LEU A 155 -11.32 13.13 -3.02
CA LEU A 155 -9.95 12.70 -3.27
C LEU A 155 -9.12 13.83 -3.85
N PHE A 156 -8.00 14.17 -3.22
CA PHE A 156 -7.00 15.06 -3.81
C PHE A 156 -6.09 14.29 -4.75
N VAL A 157 -5.90 14.85 -5.94
CA VAL A 157 -5.04 14.26 -6.99
C VAL A 157 -4.09 15.31 -7.55
N ARG A 158 -2.94 14.85 -8.02
CA ARG A 158 -2.01 15.67 -8.80
C ARG A 158 -2.08 15.25 -10.26
N GLN A 159 -2.20 16.24 -11.14
CA GLN A 159 -2.16 16.05 -12.58
C GLN A 159 -1.45 17.25 -13.23
N PRO A 160 -0.74 17.09 -14.37
CA PRO A 160 -0.18 18.20 -15.10
C PRO A 160 -1.25 19.18 -15.64
N LEU A 161 -0.98 20.48 -15.53
CA LEU A 161 -1.73 21.55 -16.14
C LEU A 161 -0.73 22.51 -16.80
N ASP A 162 -0.79 22.69 -18.11
CA ASP A 162 0.11 23.56 -18.89
C ASP A 162 1.61 23.32 -18.58
N GLY A 163 1.99 22.02 -18.48
CA GLY A 163 3.37 21.61 -18.19
C GLY A 163 3.80 21.77 -16.73
N ARG A 164 2.91 22.16 -15.83
CA ARG A 164 3.17 22.29 -14.38
C ARG A 164 2.31 21.31 -13.59
N ALA A 165 2.83 20.86 -12.44
CA ALA A 165 2.03 20.07 -11.52
C ALA A 165 0.93 20.91 -10.86
N ALA A 166 -0.31 20.46 -10.94
CA ALA A 166 -1.46 21.07 -10.28
C ALA A 166 -2.17 20.04 -9.40
N VAL A 167 -2.81 20.53 -8.33
CA VAL A 167 -3.61 19.69 -7.42
C VAL A 167 -5.08 20.00 -7.65
N TYR A 168 -5.87 18.94 -7.72
CA TYR A 168 -7.32 18.98 -7.89
C TYR A 168 -8.01 18.19 -6.79
N SER A 169 -9.26 18.53 -6.50
CA SER A 169 -10.18 17.68 -5.76
C SER A 169 -11.16 17.01 -6.73
N LEU A 170 -11.36 15.72 -6.54
CA LEU A 170 -12.38 14.92 -7.22
C LEU A 170 -13.46 14.54 -6.20
N ASN A 171 -14.70 14.68 -6.59
CA ASN A 171 -15.87 14.33 -5.77
C ASN A 171 -16.77 13.36 -6.54
#